data_95e1c09794937737bcd87171d20ccb4c
#
_entry.id   95e1c09794937737bcd87171d20ccb4c
#
_cell.length_a   1.000
_cell.length_b   1.000
_cell.length_c   1.000
_cell.angle_alpha   90.00
_cell.angle_beta   90.00
_cell.angle_gamma   90.00
#
_symmetry.space_group_name_H-M   'P 1'
#
loop_
_entity.id
_entity.type
_entity.pdbx_description
1 polymer ?
#
loop_
_entity_poly.entity_id
_entity_poly.type
_entity_poly.pdbx_seq_one_letter_code
_entity_poly.pdbx_strand_id
1 'polypeptide(L)'
;MVKKIMIAFPTGAGFGCIFERRAAVILGDLAGGHITAQTAEALCGLAPKQIANVLAQASKGKELEMARPLQSPKAQSYDVIIIGGAMYGSSVAWWLSHDPGFDGSILVVERDLSFEFASTSHTNSCIRQQFSNPTNIQISQFGAEFINNFQSYFDHDPRVPQIHIQSFGYMYLADSAAGAENLRLSQEVQAQLGAGTRHMTAAEIKAEYPFYHLDDITAGNHNAVNEGYFDGGTIFDWCKRVAQEKGAEYAQNEVVAIDRRADRIQSVSLASGERVTCGLVVNCTGPRAVKTARLAGLDLPVEPRKRYTFIFDAEQPLERDLPLTIDPSGVHMRSEGRYYLAGCPPDEDPAVAYDDFIQDHSIWQEKVWPILAARVPQFEAIKLVNSWAGHYDYNTFDQNAIIGPHHKVENFLFANGFSGHGLQQSMAIGRGLAEFIAYGAYRSIDLSPFAYERIENGKPFIEKAVI
;
A
#
# COMPACT_ATOMS: atom_id res chain seq x y z
N MET A 1 12.74 -11.45 2.97
CA MET A 1 14.07 -11.73 3.58
C MET A 1 15.09 -11.79 2.46
N VAL A 2 15.59 -10.63 2.04
CA VAL A 2 16.71 -10.59 1.07
C VAL A 2 17.85 -11.33 1.74
N LYS A 3 18.11 -12.57 1.30
CA LYS A 3 19.35 -13.25 1.67
C LYS A 3 20.48 -12.35 1.21
N LYS A 4 21.15 -11.69 2.15
CA LYS A 4 22.41 -11.02 1.91
C LYS A 4 23.27 -11.94 1.07
N ILE A 5 23.53 -11.58 -0.19
CA ILE A 5 24.64 -12.15 -0.92
C ILE A 5 25.86 -11.62 -0.18
N MET A 6 26.33 -12.37 0.82
CA MET A 6 27.60 -12.09 1.48
C MET A 6 28.69 -12.51 0.50
N ILE A 7 29.13 -11.57 -0.33
CA ILE A 7 30.39 -11.71 -1.03
C ILE A 7 31.48 -11.48 0.03
N ALA A 8 32.13 -12.55 0.46
CA ALA A 8 33.27 -12.45 1.35
C ALA A 8 34.43 -11.79 0.58
N PHE A 9 34.65 -10.51 0.80
CA PHE A 9 35.85 -9.83 0.37
C PHE A 9 36.94 -10.02 1.44
N PRO A 10 38.23 -10.11 1.05
CA PRO A 10 39.31 -10.18 2.02
C PRO A 10 39.34 -8.89 2.83
N THR A 11 39.23 -9.00 4.16
CA THR A 11 39.22 -7.89 5.09
C THR A 11 40.57 -7.22 5.15
N GLY A 12 40.62 -6.01 4.61
CA GLY A 12 41.72 -5.05 4.80
C GLY A 12 41.15 -3.63 4.85
N ALA A 13 41.08 -3.11 6.06
CA ALA A 13 40.95 -1.69 6.44
C ALA A 13 39.94 -0.78 5.73
N GLY A 14 38.83 -0.49 6.39
CA GLY A 14 38.17 0.85 6.42
C GLY A 14 37.34 1.34 5.22
N PHE A 15 37.34 0.68 4.07
CA PHE A 15 36.67 1.15 2.83
C PHE A 15 35.52 0.21 2.33
N GLY A 16 35.22 -0.86 3.03
CA GLY A 16 34.36 -1.95 2.53
C GLY A 16 32.91 -1.54 2.18
N CYS A 17 32.28 -0.71 2.96
CA CYS A 17 30.82 -0.51 2.88
C CYS A 17 30.36 0.32 1.66
N ILE A 18 31.13 1.30 1.22
CA ILE A 18 30.79 2.16 0.05
C ILE A 18 31.07 1.40 -1.26
N PHE A 19 32.12 0.58 -1.28
CA PHE A 19 32.53 -0.19 -2.46
C PHE A 19 31.53 -1.33 -2.76
N GLU A 20 31.06 -2.03 -1.73
CA GLU A 20 30.06 -3.11 -1.86
C GLU A 20 28.71 -2.60 -2.42
N ARG A 21 28.28 -1.40 -2.02
CA ARG A 21 27.01 -0.82 -2.52
C ARG A 21 27.11 -0.36 -3.97
N ARG A 22 28.21 0.27 -4.36
CA ARG A 22 28.45 0.63 -5.77
C ARG A 22 28.54 -0.60 -6.67
N ALA A 23 29.20 -1.65 -6.21
CA ALA A 23 29.31 -2.90 -6.97
C ALA A 23 27.93 -3.56 -7.18
N ALA A 24 27.03 -3.53 -6.19
CA ALA A 24 25.69 -4.13 -6.32
C ALA A 24 24.81 -3.38 -7.35
N VAL A 25 24.85 -2.04 -7.37
CA VAL A 25 24.12 -1.24 -8.36
C VAL A 25 24.68 -1.46 -9.77
N ILE A 26 25.99 -1.40 -9.94
CA ILE A 26 26.65 -1.60 -11.24
C ILE A 26 26.40 -3.01 -11.80
N LEU A 27 26.34 -4.03 -10.94
CA LEU A 27 26.06 -5.41 -11.34
C LEU A 27 24.56 -5.60 -11.66
N GLY A 28 23.67 -4.83 -11.00
CA GLY A 28 22.26 -4.73 -11.35
C GLY A 28 22.06 -4.15 -12.76
N ASP A 29 22.74 -3.06 -13.07
CA ASP A 29 22.71 -2.42 -14.39
C ASP A 29 23.28 -3.32 -15.49
N LEU A 30 24.31 -4.10 -15.20
CA LEU A 30 24.84 -5.09 -16.12
C LEU A 30 23.85 -6.23 -16.38
N ALA A 31 23.19 -6.73 -15.34
CA ALA A 31 22.17 -7.76 -15.46
C ALA A 31 20.92 -7.27 -16.23
N GLY A 32 20.60 -5.97 -16.11
CA GLY A 32 19.53 -5.30 -16.87
C GLY A 32 19.88 -4.96 -18.32
N GLY A 33 21.15 -5.16 -18.75
CA GLY A 33 21.62 -4.80 -20.09
C GLY A 33 21.89 -3.32 -20.31
N HIS A 34 21.91 -2.51 -19.26
CA HIS A 34 22.13 -1.07 -19.32
C HIS A 34 23.60 -0.66 -19.48
N ILE A 35 24.52 -1.54 -19.09
CA ILE A 35 25.98 -1.34 -19.24
C ILE A 35 26.67 -2.60 -19.76
N THR A 36 27.87 -2.46 -20.29
CA THR A 36 28.68 -3.60 -20.76
C THR A 36 29.51 -4.22 -19.63
N ALA A 37 29.89 -5.50 -19.78
CA ALA A 37 30.78 -6.17 -18.83
C ALA A 37 32.10 -5.42 -18.61
N GLN A 38 32.63 -4.79 -19.65
CA GLN A 38 33.85 -3.99 -19.62
C GLN A 38 33.67 -2.70 -18.79
N THR A 39 32.50 -2.08 -18.89
CA THR A 39 32.13 -0.92 -18.08
C THR A 39 31.98 -1.31 -16.61
N ALA A 40 31.34 -2.45 -16.31
CA ALA A 40 31.18 -2.97 -14.95
C ALA A 40 32.54 -3.33 -14.32
N GLU A 41 33.47 -3.91 -15.09
CA GLU A 41 34.85 -4.19 -14.66
C GLU A 41 35.59 -2.90 -14.25
N ALA A 42 35.51 -1.87 -15.09
CA ALA A 42 36.14 -0.58 -14.83
C ALA A 42 35.57 0.14 -13.60
N LEU A 43 34.26 -0.01 -13.34
CA LEU A 43 33.57 0.64 -12.23
C LEU A 43 33.68 -0.13 -10.91
N CYS A 44 33.71 -1.47 -10.94
CA CYS A 44 33.76 -2.33 -9.75
C CYS A 44 35.16 -2.76 -9.35
N GLY A 45 36.15 -2.69 -10.25
CA GLY A 45 37.49 -3.26 -10.01
C GLY A 45 37.50 -4.79 -9.83
N LEU A 46 36.45 -5.48 -10.29
CA LEU A 46 36.30 -6.93 -10.22
C LEU A 46 36.81 -7.59 -11.50
N ALA A 47 37.48 -8.73 -11.38
CA ALA A 47 37.91 -9.48 -12.54
C ALA A 47 36.71 -10.10 -13.30
N PRO A 48 36.79 -10.28 -14.64
CA PRO A 48 35.69 -10.81 -15.48
C PRO A 48 35.07 -12.11 -14.97
N LYS A 49 35.85 -13.00 -14.37
CA LYS A 49 35.35 -14.25 -13.75
C LYS A 49 34.51 -14.01 -12.50
N GLN A 50 34.82 -12.97 -11.73
CA GLN A 50 34.07 -12.61 -10.54
C GLN A 50 32.72 -11.99 -10.93
N ILE A 51 32.71 -11.13 -11.96
CA ILE A 51 31.49 -10.56 -12.53
C ILE A 51 30.59 -11.67 -13.08
N ALA A 52 31.15 -12.62 -13.86
CA ALA A 52 30.40 -13.74 -14.38
C ALA A 52 29.79 -14.63 -13.28
N ASN A 53 30.50 -14.87 -12.18
CA ASN A 53 29.98 -15.64 -11.05
C ASN A 53 28.85 -14.90 -10.32
N VAL A 54 28.95 -13.59 -10.14
CA VAL A 54 27.88 -12.77 -9.51
C VAL A 54 26.63 -12.73 -10.39
N LEU A 55 26.82 -12.57 -11.71
CA LEU A 55 25.71 -12.64 -12.68
C LEU A 55 25.04 -14.00 -12.72
N ALA A 56 25.84 -15.09 -12.69
CA ALA A 56 25.30 -16.46 -12.63
C ALA A 56 24.57 -16.75 -11.32
N GLN A 57 24.96 -16.14 -10.20
CA GLN A 57 24.23 -16.21 -8.93
C GLN A 57 22.98 -15.35 -8.94
N ALA A 58 23.03 -14.16 -9.53
CA ALA A 58 21.87 -13.28 -9.69
C ALA A 58 20.83 -13.88 -10.66
N SER A 59 21.26 -14.48 -11.76
CA SER A 59 20.36 -15.18 -12.69
C SER A 59 19.76 -16.44 -12.06
N LYS A 60 20.53 -17.23 -11.30
CA LYS A 60 19.99 -18.33 -10.49
C LYS A 60 19.02 -17.86 -9.39
N GLY A 61 19.28 -16.72 -8.78
CA GLY A 61 18.35 -16.08 -7.86
C GLY A 61 17.03 -15.69 -8.55
N LYS A 62 17.10 -15.05 -9.74
CA LYS A 62 15.92 -14.73 -10.55
C LYS A 62 15.19 -15.98 -11.05
N GLU A 63 15.90 -17.05 -11.45
CA GLU A 63 15.28 -18.33 -11.82
C GLU A 63 14.62 -19.02 -10.62
N LEU A 64 15.18 -18.90 -9.43
CA LEU A 64 14.57 -19.40 -8.17
C LEU A 64 13.37 -18.56 -7.71
N GLU A 65 13.36 -17.24 -7.96
CA GLU A 65 12.20 -16.38 -7.74
C GLU A 65 11.07 -16.62 -8.75
N MET A 66 11.36 -16.99 -9.98
CA MET A 66 10.38 -17.26 -11.05
C MET A 66 9.74 -18.65 -10.98
N ALA A 67 10.15 -19.52 -10.09
CA ALA A 67 9.70 -20.93 -10.07
C ALA A 67 9.11 -21.37 -8.72
N ARG A 68 8.22 -20.56 -8.11
CA ARG A 68 7.33 -21.18 -7.12
C ARG A 68 6.31 -22.01 -7.87
N PRO A 69 6.10 -23.28 -7.50
CA PRO A 69 5.20 -24.15 -8.26
C PRO A 69 3.79 -23.58 -8.25
N LEU A 70 3.21 -23.42 -9.45
CA LEU A 70 1.83 -23.05 -9.61
C LEU A 70 0.94 -24.12 -8.96
N GLN A 71 -0.13 -23.68 -8.31
CA GLN A 71 -1.09 -24.55 -7.64
C GLN A 71 -2.38 -24.57 -8.45
N SER A 72 -2.79 -25.76 -8.87
CA SER A 72 -4.11 -25.94 -9.50
C SER A 72 -5.21 -25.81 -8.46
N PRO A 73 -6.32 -25.12 -8.76
CA PRO A 73 -7.50 -25.10 -7.91
C PRO A 73 -8.07 -26.50 -7.73
N LYS A 74 -8.71 -26.74 -6.56
CA LYS A 74 -9.35 -28.04 -6.25
C LYS A 74 -10.61 -28.31 -7.06
N ALA A 75 -11.29 -27.26 -7.51
CA ALA A 75 -12.51 -27.34 -8.31
C ALA A 75 -12.37 -26.60 -9.64
N GLN A 76 -13.24 -26.93 -10.59
CA GLN A 76 -13.31 -26.27 -11.91
C GLN A 76 -14.35 -25.14 -11.97
N SER A 77 -15.06 -24.90 -10.87
CA SER A 77 -16.10 -23.88 -10.76
C SER A 77 -16.13 -23.29 -9.36
N TYR A 78 -16.27 -21.97 -9.25
CA TYR A 78 -16.48 -21.25 -8.00
C TYR A 78 -17.53 -20.18 -8.17
N ASP A 79 -18.28 -19.88 -7.10
CA ASP A 79 -19.26 -18.80 -7.10
C ASP A 79 -18.57 -17.44 -7.19
N VAL A 80 -17.45 -17.26 -6.46
CA VAL A 80 -16.65 -16.05 -6.48
C VAL A 80 -15.18 -16.37 -6.72
N ILE A 81 -14.58 -15.72 -7.71
CA ILE A 81 -13.13 -15.71 -7.93
C ILE A 81 -12.59 -14.32 -7.58
N ILE A 82 -11.68 -14.25 -6.61
CA ILE A 82 -10.98 -13.05 -6.20
C ILE A 82 -9.58 -13.09 -6.82
N ILE A 83 -9.25 -12.11 -7.65
CA ILE A 83 -7.93 -12.01 -8.28
C ILE A 83 -7.08 -11.02 -7.48
N GLY A 84 -6.00 -11.53 -6.86
CA GLY A 84 -5.18 -10.81 -5.89
C GLY A 84 -5.60 -11.12 -4.46
N GLY A 85 -4.72 -11.79 -3.71
CA GLY A 85 -4.98 -12.32 -2.36
C GLY A 85 -4.39 -11.51 -1.22
N ALA A 86 -3.82 -10.31 -1.50
CA ALA A 86 -3.31 -9.42 -0.47
C ALA A 86 -4.46 -8.82 0.38
N MET A 87 -4.25 -7.69 1.02
CA MET A 87 -5.18 -7.15 2.02
C MET A 87 -6.64 -7.09 1.54
N TYR A 88 -6.90 -6.54 0.35
CA TYR A 88 -8.27 -6.42 -0.17
C TYR A 88 -8.90 -7.75 -0.51
N GLY A 89 -8.19 -8.63 -1.22
CA GLY A 89 -8.73 -9.95 -1.54
C GLY A 89 -8.99 -10.78 -0.28
N SER A 90 -8.10 -10.70 0.72
CA SER A 90 -8.29 -11.40 1.99
C SER A 90 -9.42 -10.79 2.83
N SER A 91 -9.61 -9.47 2.79
CA SER A 91 -10.74 -8.82 3.45
C SER A 91 -12.07 -9.23 2.84
N VAL A 92 -12.20 -9.20 1.50
CA VAL A 92 -13.42 -9.66 0.81
C VAL A 92 -13.69 -11.13 1.10
N ALA A 93 -12.68 -12.01 0.99
CA ALA A 93 -12.81 -13.43 1.27
C ALA A 93 -13.25 -13.69 2.72
N TRP A 94 -12.68 -12.97 3.67
CA TRP A 94 -13.01 -13.10 5.09
C TRP A 94 -14.46 -12.67 5.36
N TRP A 95 -14.87 -11.48 4.90
CA TRP A 95 -16.23 -10.99 5.09
C TRP A 95 -17.27 -11.91 4.45
N LEU A 96 -17.04 -12.37 3.20
CA LEU A 96 -17.93 -13.32 2.53
C LEU A 96 -18.05 -14.65 3.29
N SER A 97 -16.91 -15.18 3.80
CA SER A 97 -16.92 -16.45 4.54
C SER A 97 -17.63 -16.35 5.91
N HIS A 98 -17.94 -15.15 6.39
CA HIS A 98 -18.66 -14.88 7.64
C HIS A 98 -20.08 -14.40 7.42
N ASP A 99 -20.43 -13.98 6.21
CA ASP A 99 -21.75 -13.43 5.92
C ASP A 99 -22.80 -14.56 5.80
N PRO A 100 -23.86 -14.57 6.65
CA PRO A 100 -24.87 -15.63 6.58
C PRO A 100 -25.71 -15.60 5.30
N GLY A 101 -25.66 -14.54 4.51
CA GLY A 101 -26.29 -14.42 3.21
C GLY A 101 -25.48 -15.04 2.06
N PHE A 102 -24.28 -15.57 2.36
CA PHE A 102 -23.42 -16.19 1.36
C PHE A 102 -22.96 -17.58 1.80
N ASP A 103 -23.33 -18.59 1.02
CA ASP A 103 -22.95 -20.01 1.22
C ASP A 103 -22.13 -20.56 0.04
N GLY A 104 -21.69 -19.67 -0.87
CA GLY A 104 -20.97 -20.03 -2.08
C GLY A 104 -19.48 -20.34 -1.86
N SER A 105 -18.87 -20.91 -2.89
CA SER A 105 -17.46 -21.25 -2.94
C SER A 105 -16.61 -20.05 -3.35
N ILE A 106 -15.44 -19.87 -2.69
CA ILE A 106 -14.51 -18.77 -2.92
C ILE A 106 -13.16 -19.33 -3.37
N LEU A 107 -12.64 -18.83 -4.51
CA LEU A 107 -11.28 -19.02 -4.96
C LEU A 107 -10.54 -17.68 -4.94
N VAL A 108 -9.44 -17.60 -4.22
CA VAL A 108 -8.49 -16.49 -4.28
C VAL A 108 -7.29 -16.92 -5.12
N VAL A 109 -7.06 -16.25 -6.25
CA VAL A 109 -5.91 -16.48 -7.11
C VAL A 109 -4.86 -15.42 -6.82
N GLU A 110 -3.72 -15.84 -6.26
CA GLU A 110 -2.60 -14.96 -5.92
C GLU A 110 -1.33 -15.45 -6.59
N ARG A 111 -0.65 -14.56 -7.29
CA ARG A 111 0.59 -14.90 -8.02
C ARG A 111 1.77 -15.24 -7.11
N ASP A 112 1.80 -14.65 -5.92
CA ASP A 112 2.86 -14.86 -4.92
C ASP A 112 2.30 -14.85 -3.49
N LEU A 113 2.08 -16.04 -2.95
CA LEU A 113 1.59 -16.23 -1.58
C LEU A 113 2.58 -15.82 -0.48
N SER A 114 3.79 -15.38 -0.82
CA SER A 114 4.67 -14.70 0.15
C SER A 114 4.30 -13.23 0.34
N PHE A 115 3.60 -12.65 -0.62
CA PHE A 115 3.21 -11.22 -0.65
C PHE A 115 4.41 -10.26 -0.54
N GLU A 116 5.63 -10.74 -0.86
CA GLU A 116 6.86 -9.96 -0.69
C GLU A 116 6.80 -8.62 -1.42
N PHE A 117 6.23 -8.59 -2.63
CA PHE A 117 6.11 -7.40 -3.47
C PHE A 117 4.70 -6.80 -3.49
N ALA A 118 3.82 -7.21 -2.59
CA ALA A 118 2.51 -6.60 -2.46
C ALA A 118 2.58 -5.23 -1.79
N SER A 119 1.74 -4.28 -2.21
CA SER A 119 1.62 -2.96 -1.54
C SER A 119 1.34 -3.11 -0.04
N THR A 120 0.60 -4.14 0.35
CA THR A 120 0.33 -4.51 1.75
C THR A 120 1.60 -4.71 2.58
N SER A 121 2.66 -5.28 1.99
CA SER A 121 3.93 -5.54 2.68
C SER A 121 4.87 -4.33 2.72
N HIS A 122 4.58 -3.28 1.94
CA HIS A 122 5.40 -2.07 1.82
C HIS A 122 4.70 -0.83 2.38
N THR A 123 3.63 -1.02 3.14
CA THR A 123 2.82 0.06 3.71
C THR A 123 3.44 0.69 4.94
N ASN A 124 3.07 1.93 5.22
CA ASN A 124 3.40 2.62 6.48
C ASN A 124 2.42 2.28 7.63
N SER A 125 1.39 1.48 7.37
CA SER A 125 0.41 0.98 8.34
C SER A 125 -0.18 2.05 9.25
N CYS A 126 -0.64 3.16 8.68
CA CYS A 126 -1.27 4.23 9.44
C CYS A 126 -2.74 4.41 9.07
N ILE A 127 -3.52 4.90 10.03
CA ILE A 127 -4.93 5.23 9.89
C ILE A 127 -5.19 6.67 10.31
N ARG A 128 -6.07 7.36 9.57
CA ARG A 128 -6.51 8.73 9.83
C ARG A 128 -7.97 8.94 9.44
N GLN A 129 -8.61 9.91 10.05
CA GLN A 129 -9.95 10.39 9.68
C GLN A 129 -9.89 11.72 8.90
N GLN A 130 -8.71 12.28 8.75
CA GLN A 130 -8.47 13.55 8.07
C GLN A 130 -8.55 13.38 6.54
N PHE A 131 -9.78 13.20 6.05
CA PHE A 131 -10.15 13.20 4.64
C PHE A 131 -11.04 14.41 4.33
N SER A 132 -11.15 14.74 3.04
CA SER A 132 -12.02 15.81 2.55
C SER A 132 -13.43 15.32 2.18
N ASN A 133 -13.62 14.01 2.01
CA ASN A 133 -14.89 13.40 1.65
C ASN A 133 -15.55 12.69 2.84
N PRO A 134 -16.85 12.90 3.08
CA PRO A 134 -17.58 12.23 4.16
C PRO A 134 -17.48 10.71 4.15
N THR A 135 -17.59 10.08 2.97
CA THR A 135 -17.54 8.62 2.86
C THR A 135 -16.16 8.08 3.24
N ASN A 136 -15.06 8.74 2.86
CA ASN A 136 -13.72 8.33 3.29
C ASN A 136 -13.53 8.45 4.81
N ILE A 137 -14.14 9.47 5.44
CA ILE A 137 -14.12 9.63 6.89
C ILE A 137 -14.87 8.46 7.56
N GLN A 138 -16.08 8.13 7.12
CA GLN A 138 -16.88 7.02 7.65
C GLN A 138 -16.17 5.67 7.48
N ILE A 139 -15.56 5.42 6.32
CA ILE A 139 -14.74 4.22 6.06
C ILE A 139 -13.60 4.12 7.08
N SER A 140 -12.90 5.23 7.35
CA SER A 140 -11.80 5.25 8.32
C SER A 140 -12.28 5.11 9.76
N GLN A 141 -13.44 5.68 10.11
CA GLN A 141 -14.05 5.49 11.44
C GLN A 141 -14.39 4.02 11.66
N PHE A 142 -14.98 3.35 10.67
CA PHE A 142 -15.20 1.91 10.74
C PHE A 142 -13.89 1.12 10.83
N GLY A 143 -12.86 1.50 10.08
CA GLY A 143 -11.53 0.88 10.18
C GLY A 143 -10.95 1.00 11.61
N ALA A 144 -11.07 2.15 12.23
CA ALA A 144 -10.63 2.38 13.61
C ALA A 144 -11.46 1.55 14.62
N GLU A 145 -12.77 1.48 14.43
CA GLU A 145 -13.67 0.65 15.24
C GLU A 145 -13.27 -0.84 15.12
N PHE A 146 -13.04 -1.33 13.89
CA PHE A 146 -12.61 -2.69 13.63
C PHE A 146 -11.28 -3.02 14.33
N ILE A 147 -10.28 -2.14 14.24
CA ILE A 147 -8.98 -2.34 14.88
C ILE A 147 -9.13 -2.41 16.40
N ASN A 148 -9.86 -1.48 16.99
CA ASN A 148 -10.03 -1.41 18.44
C ASN A 148 -10.85 -2.59 19.02
N ASN A 149 -11.70 -3.21 18.20
CA ASN A 149 -12.53 -4.38 18.56
C ASN A 149 -12.08 -5.66 17.84
N PHE A 150 -10.83 -5.73 17.42
CA PHE A 150 -10.31 -6.78 16.53
C PHE A 150 -10.68 -8.20 16.99
N GLN A 151 -10.44 -8.55 18.24
CA GLN A 151 -10.78 -9.88 18.76
C GLN A 151 -12.27 -10.22 18.68
N SER A 152 -13.16 -9.23 18.86
CA SER A 152 -14.60 -9.48 18.79
C SER A 152 -15.07 -9.81 17.35
N TYR A 153 -14.39 -9.27 16.34
CA TYR A 153 -14.65 -9.63 14.95
C TYR A 153 -14.22 -11.05 14.58
N PHE A 154 -13.39 -11.66 15.42
CA PHE A 154 -12.94 -13.06 15.27
C PHE A 154 -13.51 -13.95 16.37
N ASP A 155 -14.75 -13.70 16.80
CA ASP A 155 -15.49 -14.51 17.79
C ASP A 155 -14.73 -14.72 19.12
N HIS A 156 -13.87 -13.78 19.49
CA HIS A 156 -12.97 -13.87 20.65
C HIS A 156 -12.07 -15.13 20.65
N ASP A 157 -11.69 -15.62 19.46
CA ASP A 157 -10.74 -16.74 19.35
C ASP A 157 -9.46 -16.42 20.12
N PRO A 158 -9.07 -17.25 21.09
CA PRO A 158 -7.90 -16.99 21.93
C PRO A 158 -6.57 -16.97 21.17
N ARG A 159 -6.54 -17.45 19.93
CA ARG A 159 -5.37 -17.36 19.04
C ARG A 159 -5.18 -15.94 18.48
N VAL A 160 -6.24 -15.15 18.41
CA VAL A 160 -6.21 -13.79 17.83
C VAL A 160 -5.60 -12.82 18.83
N PRO A 161 -4.49 -12.13 18.47
CA PRO A 161 -3.88 -11.16 19.38
C PRO A 161 -4.76 -9.92 19.51
N GLN A 162 -4.59 -9.21 20.63
CA GLN A 162 -5.10 -7.83 20.71
C GLN A 162 -4.22 -6.92 19.88
N ILE A 163 -4.84 -6.07 19.09
CA ILE A 163 -4.19 -4.96 18.39
C ILE A 163 -4.87 -3.65 18.80
N HIS A 164 -4.18 -2.56 18.65
CA HIS A 164 -4.69 -1.22 18.94
C HIS A 164 -4.01 -0.19 18.04
N ILE A 165 -4.63 0.96 17.93
CA ILE A 165 -4.03 2.11 17.25
C ILE A 165 -3.06 2.79 18.20
N GLN A 166 -1.79 2.92 17.80
CA GLN A 166 -0.83 3.78 18.49
C GLN A 166 -1.14 5.22 18.10
N SER A 167 -1.93 5.87 18.94
CA SER A 167 -2.57 7.17 18.64
C SER A 167 -1.61 8.35 18.86
N PHE A 168 -0.44 8.36 18.21
CA PHE A 168 0.43 9.53 18.14
C PHE A 168 -0.16 10.64 17.24
N GLY A 169 -1.16 10.30 16.43
CA GLY A 169 -1.93 11.21 15.59
C GLY A 169 -1.35 11.50 14.23
N TYR A 170 -2.09 12.34 13.50
CA TYR A 170 -1.67 12.96 12.25
C TYR A 170 -1.61 14.48 12.41
N MET A 171 -0.63 15.10 11.77
CA MET A 171 -0.44 16.54 11.70
C MET A 171 -0.27 16.96 10.24
N TYR A 172 -1.26 17.62 9.66
CA TYR A 172 -1.13 18.27 8.36
C TYR A 172 -0.68 19.71 8.56
N LEU A 173 0.37 20.14 7.88
CA LEU A 173 0.90 21.51 7.92
C LEU A 173 0.59 22.25 6.62
N ALA A 174 0.32 23.54 6.71
CA ALA A 174 0.10 24.42 5.57
C ALA A 174 1.01 25.66 5.67
N ASP A 175 1.71 25.96 4.59
CA ASP A 175 2.64 27.11 4.45
C ASP A 175 1.98 28.34 3.82
N SER A 176 0.74 28.22 3.33
CA SER A 176 0.03 29.25 2.62
C SER A 176 -1.38 29.48 3.18
N ALA A 177 -1.93 30.67 2.97
CA ALA A 177 -3.30 30.99 3.36
C ALA A 177 -4.33 30.09 2.65
N ALA A 178 -4.08 29.71 1.38
CA ALA A 178 -4.94 28.81 0.64
C ALA A 178 -4.89 27.37 1.20
N GLY A 179 -3.70 26.90 1.57
CA GLY A 179 -3.50 25.60 2.24
C GLY A 179 -4.21 25.59 3.60
N ALA A 180 -4.03 26.62 4.42
CA ALA A 180 -4.69 26.75 5.72
C ALA A 180 -6.21 26.73 5.58
N GLU A 181 -6.79 27.44 4.61
CA GLU A 181 -8.22 27.44 4.36
C GLU A 181 -8.73 26.06 3.90
N ASN A 182 -7.99 25.35 3.05
CA ASN A 182 -8.33 23.98 2.66
C ASN A 182 -8.36 23.03 3.87
N LEU A 183 -7.39 23.16 4.78
CA LEU A 183 -7.36 22.39 6.03
C LEU A 183 -8.56 22.74 6.93
N ARG A 184 -8.88 24.01 7.05
CA ARG A 184 -10.03 24.48 7.86
C ARG A 184 -11.35 23.94 7.32
N LEU A 185 -11.58 24.01 6.00
CA LEU A 185 -12.77 23.46 5.35
C LEU A 185 -12.88 21.95 5.51
N SER A 186 -11.76 21.24 5.40
CA SER A 186 -11.72 19.78 5.62
C SER A 186 -12.04 19.44 7.07
N GLN A 187 -11.50 20.23 8.03
CA GLN A 187 -11.79 20.05 9.45
C GLN A 187 -13.29 20.25 9.77
N GLU A 188 -13.98 21.18 9.12
CA GLU A 188 -15.42 21.38 9.31
C GLU A 188 -16.23 20.14 8.89
N VAL A 189 -15.88 19.50 7.76
CA VAL A 189 -16.50 18.25 7.31
C VAL A 189 -16.22 17.12 8.30
N GLN A 190 -14.99 17.02 8.77
CA GLN A 190 -14.56 16.01 9.75
C GLN A 190 -15.28 16.18 11.09
N ALA A 191 -15.43 17.42 11.58
CA ALA A 191 -16.15 17.72 12.81
C ALA A 191 -17.65 17.38 12.73
N GLN A 192 -18.29 17.60 11.58
CA GLN A 192 -19.69 17.20 11.35
C GLN A 192 -19.91 15.69 11.48
N LEU A 193 -18.87 14.91 11.23
CA LEU A 193 -18.88 13.44 11.34
C LEU A 193 -18.28 12.95 12.66
N GLY A 194 -17.98 13.84 13.60
CA GLY A 194 -17.48 13.50 14.93
C GLY A 194 -16.00 13.12 14.98
N ALA A 195 -15.22 13.41 13.94
CA ALA A 195 -13.77 13.27 13.99
C ALA A 195 -13.15 14.33 14.90
N GLY A 196 -12.14 13.96 15.68
CA GLY A 196 -11.52 14.79 16.71
C GLY A 196 -10.49 15.81 16.19
N THR A 197 -10.53 16.15 14.91
CA THR A 197 -9.55 17.03 14.27
C THR A 197 -9.67 18.47 14.80
N ARG A 198 -8.52 19.03 15.18
CA ARG A 198 -8.37 20.44 15.59
C ARG A 198 -7.66 21.21 14.49
N HIS A 199 -8.21 22.33 14.07
CA HIS A 199 -7.49 23.31 13.27
C HIS A 199 -6.68 24.22 14.20
N MET A 200 -5.38 24.35 14.00
CA MET A 200 -4.45 24.98 14.91
C MET A 200 -3.59 26.01 14.19
N THR A 201 -3.30 27.12 14.85
CA THR A 201 -2.26 28.06 14.42
C THR A 201 -0.85 27.49 14.63
N ALA A 202 0.14 28.01 13.94
CA ALA A 202 1.54 27.63 14.16
C ALA A 202 1.99 27.81 15.62
N ALA A 203 1.51 28.87 16.31
CA ALA A 203 1.80 29.10 17.71
C ALA A 203 1.24 28.02 18.64
N GLU A 204 0.01 27.57 18.41
CA GLU A 204 -0.61 26.48 19.16
C GLU A 204 0.11 25.15 18.92
N ILE A 205 0.47 24.88 17.67
CA ILE A 205 1.27 23.68 17.33
C ILE A 205 2.61 23.73 18.04
N LYS A 206 3.32 24.87 18.00
CA LYS A 206 4.61 25.05 18.68
C LYS A 206 4.53 24.88 20.19
N ALA A 207 3.45 25.35 20.80
CA ALA A 207 3.24 25.19 22.24
C ALA A 207 3.03 23.72 22.63
N GLU A 208 2.34 22.94 21.80
CA GLU A 208 2.07 21.52 22.06
C GLU A 208 3.21 20.60 21.62
N TYR A 209 3.88 20.94 20.51
CA TYR A 209 4.98 20.18 19.89
C TYR A 209 6.22 21.09 19.71
N PRO A 210 6.98 21.37 20.76
CA PRO A 210 8.05 22.38 20.77
C PRO A 210 9.25 22.02 19.87
N PHE A 211 9.37 20.79 19.43
CA PHE A 211 10.43 20.33 18.53
C PHE A 211 10.25 20.81 17.07
N TYR A 212 9.04 21.22 16.64
CA TYR A 212 8.88 21.74 15.28
C TYR A 212 9.48 23.14 15.10
N HIS A 213 10.10 23.36 13.96
CA HIS A 213 10.37 24.67 13.41
C HIS A 213 9.21 25.04 12.46
N LEU A 214 8.52 26.16 12.70
CA LEU A 214 7.25 26.50 12.05
C LEU A 214 7.21 27.93 11.50
N ASP A 215 8.36 28.60 11.30
CA ASP A 215 8.41 30.00 10.85
C ASP A 215 7.78 30.20 9.46
N ASP A 216 7.74 29.16 8.64
CA ASP A 216 7.13 29.11 7.32
C ASP A 216 5.69 28.56 7.33
N ILE A 217 5.17 28.14 8.49
CA ILE A 217 3.86 27.50 8.61
C ILE A 217 2.79 28.49 9.06
N THR A 218 1.67 28.50 8.35
CA THR A 218 0.50 29.35 8.63
C THR A 218 -0.46 28.66 9.62
N ALA A 219 -0.76 27.37 9.38
CA ALA A 219 -1.70 26.60 10.21
C ALA A 219 -1.46 25.09 10.04
N GLY A 220 -2.13 24.28 10.84
CA GLY A 220 -2.18 22.83 10.66
C GLY A 220 -3.45 22.22 11.21
N ASN A 221 -3.71 20.98 10.79
CA ASN A 221 -4.77 20.15 11.34
C ASN A 221 -4.13 19.00 12.13
N HIS A 222 -4.57 18.81 13.36
CA HIS A 222 -4.10 17.72 14.21
C HIS A 222 -5.27 16.90 14.77
N ASN A 223 -5.15 15.58 14.70
CA ASN A 223 -6.03 14.65 15.38
C ASN A 223 -5.21 13.47 15.92
N ALA A 224 -5.36 13.16 17.21
CA ALA A 224 -4.78 12.00 17.87
C ALA A 224 -5.83 10.95 18.26
N VAL A 225 -7.11 11.18 17.97
CA VAL A 225 -8.19 10.25 18.33
C VAL A 225 -8.36 9.22 17.21
N ASN A 226 -7.97 7.98 17.50
CA ASN A 226 -8.00 6.89 16.51
C ASN A 226 -7.21 7.20 15.24
N GLU A 227 -6.11 7.92 15.35
CA GLU A 227 -5.18 8.22 14.27
C GLU A 227 -3.75 7.87 14.67
N GLY A 228 -3.03 7.18 13.81
CA GLY A 228 -1.65 6.76 14.05
C GLY A 228 -1.35 5.41 13.41
N TYR A 229 -0.39 4.69 13.97
CA TYR A 229 0.03 3.37 13.49
C TYR A 229 -0.90 2.26 14.00
N PHE A 230 -1.13 1.24 13.18
CA PHE A 230 -1.75 -0.01 13.56
C PHE A 230 -1.07 -1.20 12.86
N ASP A 231 -1.21 -2.40 13.42
CA ASP A 231 -0.63 -3.61 12.84
C ASP A 231 -1.53 -4.18 11.72
N GLY A 232 -1.37 -3.62 10.52
CA GLY A 232 -2.07 -4.08 9.33
C GLY A 232 -1.66 -5.48 8.88
N GLY A 233 -0.43 -5.90 9.20
CA GLY A 233 0.06 -7.25 8.91
C GLY A 233 -0.71 -8.31 9.69
N THR A 234 -0.93 -8.10 10.97
CA THR A 234 -1.76 -8.99 11.80
C THR A 234 -3.20 -9.07 11.28
N ILE A 235 -3.82 -7.95 10.89
CA ILE A 235 -5.16 -7.96 10.30
C ILE A 235 -5.18 -8.82 9.03
N PHE A 236 -4.24 -8.60 8.13
CA PHE A 236 -4.12 -9.34 6.89
C PHE A 236 -3.97 -10.85 7.12
N ASP A 237 -3.04 -11.24 8.00
CA ASP A 237 -2.77 -12.65 8.29
C ASP A 237 -3.99 -13.35 8.87
N TRP A 238 -4.73 -12.71 9.76
CA TRP A 238 -5.91 -13.29 10.39
C TRP A 238 -7.10 -13.35 9.43
N CYS A 239 -7.36 -12.32 8.64
CA CYS A 239 -8.39 -12.36 7.62
C CYS A 239 -8.15 -13.53 6.66
N LYS A 240 -6.94 -13.65 6.11
CA LYS A 240 -6.57 -14.74 5.21
C LYS A 240 -6.71 -16.10 5.88
N ARG A 241 -6.14 -16.28 7.08
CA ARG A 241 -6.18 -17.55 7.83
C ARG A 241 -7.60 -18.01 8.07
N VAL A 242 -8.45 -17.14 8.63
CA VAL A 242 -9.80 -17.52 9.00
C VAL A 242 -10.71 -17.71 7.77
N ALA A 243 -10.50 -16.94 6.70
CA ALA A 243 -11.17 -17.21 5.42
C ALA A 243 -10.83 -18.63 4.91
N GLN A 244 -9.56 -19.06 5.01
CA GLN A 244 -9.16 -20.43 4.64
C GLN A 244 -9.75 -21.49 5.57
N GLU A 245 -9.77 -21.25 6.88
CA GLU A 245 -10.41 -22.15 7.86
C GLU A 245 -11.91 -22.33 7.59
N LYS A 246 -12.56 -21.30 7.03
CA LYS A 246 -13.98 -21.31 6.61
C LYS A 246 -14.21 -21.80 5.17
N GLY A 247 -13.15 -22.26 4.48
CA GLY A 247 -13.27 -22.93 3.19
C GLY A 247 -12.92 -22.10 1.96
N ALA A 248 -12.50 -20.83 2.10
CA ALA A 248 -11.95 -20.09 0.97
C ALA A 248 -10.63 -20.71 0.51
N GLU A 249 -10.52 -21.03 -0.77
CA GLU A 249 -9.31 -21.60 -1.36
C GLU A 249 -8.38 -20.49 -1.82
N TYR A 250 -7.08 -20.60 -1.46
CA TYR A 250 -6.02 -19.74 -1.98
C TYR A 250 -5.11 -20.57 -2.88
N ALA A 251 -5.04 -20.22 -4.16
CA ALA A 251 -4.17 -20.87 -5.13
C ALA A 251 -3.04 -19.94 -5.56
N GLN A 252 -1.80 -20.38 -5.43
CA GLN A 252 -0.64 -19.68 -5.98
C GLN A 252 -0.65 -19.84 -7.50
N ASN A 253 -1.23 -18.87 -8.19
CA ASN A 253 -1.40 -18.90 -9.64
C ASN A 253 -1.60 -17.48 -10.18
N GLU A 254 -1.58 -17.31 -11.50
CA GLU A 254 -1.87 -16.03 -12.15
C GLU A 254 -3.03 -16.23 -13.13
N VAL A 255 -4.00 -15.29 -13.12
CA VAL A 255 -5.03 -15.23 -14.15
C VAL A 255 -4.43 -14.60 -15.39
N VAL A 256 -4.41 -15.35 -16.49
CA VAL A 256 -3.79 -14.95 -17.78
C VAL A 256 -4.81 -14.62 -18.86
N ALA A 257 -6.06 -15.06 -18.71
CA ALA A 257 -7.16 -14.70 -19.61
C ALA A 257 -8.50 -14.70 -18.85
N ILE A 258 -9.46 -13.90 -19.32
CA ILE A 258 -10.83 -13.85 -18.82
C ILE A 258 -11.76 -14.02 -20.02
N ASP A 259 -12.59 -15.08 -20.00
CA ASP A 259 -13.61 -15.30 -21.02
C ASP A 259 -14.87 -14.52 -20.68
N ARG A 260 -15.12 -13.46 -21.44
CA ARG A 260 -16.30 -12.62 -21.33
C ARG A 260 -17.21 -12.87 -22.53
N ARG A 261 -18.48 -13.07 -22.25
CA ARG A 261 -19.54 -13.15 -23.28
C ARG A 261 -20.57 -12.05 -23.04
N ALA A 262 -20.63 -11.12 -23.98
CA ALA A 262 -21.46 -9.92 -23.88
C ALA A 262 -21.17 -9.13 -22.58
N ASP A 263 -22.09 -9.15 -21.66
CA ASP A 263 -22.10 -8.41 -20.38
C ASP A 263 -21.66 -9.25 -19.16
N ARG A 264 -21.16 -10.49 -19.38
CA ARG A 264 -20.88 -11.39 -18.27
C ARG A 264 -19.59 -12.18 -18.44
N ILE A 265 -18.81 -12.27 -17.37
CA ILE A 265 -17.67 -13.16 -17.27
C ILE A 265 -18.16 -14.59 -17.08
N GLN A 266 -17.59 -15.55 -17.84
CA GLN A 266 -17.92 -16.97 -17.79
C GLN A 266 -16.86 -17.77 -17.04
N SER A 267 -15.58 -17.43 -17.24
CA SER A 267 -14.45 -18.16 -16.66
C SER A 267 -13.17 -17.35 -16.69
N VAL A 268 -12.20 -17.78 -15.88
CA VAL A 268 -10.81 -17.33 -15.95
C VAL A 268 -9.92 -18.48 -16.40
N SER A 269 -8.83 -18.18 -17.11
CA SER A 269 -7.75 -19.13 -17.42
C SER A 269 -6.54 -18.81 -16.55
N LEU A 270 -5.95 -19.85 -16.00
CA LEU A 270 -4.81 -19.76 -15.10
C LEU A 270 -3.49 -20.06 -15.85
N ALA A 271 -2.39 -19.53 -15.34
CA ALA A 271 -1.05 -19.77 -15.93
C ALA A 271 -0.65 -21.25 -15.89
N SER A 272 -1.18 -22.05 -14.97
CA SER A 272 -1.03 -23.51 -14.89
C SER A 272 -1.81 -24.27 -15.98
N GLY A 273 -2.68 -23.58 -16.74
CA GLY A 273 -3.42 -24.13 -17.88
C GLY A 273 -4.89 -24.44 -17.61
N GLU A 274 -5.34 -24.42 -16.36
CA GLU A 274 -6.74 -24.68 -16.02
C GLU A 274 -7.64 -23.52 -16.45
N ARG A 275 -8.87 -23.89 -16.83
CA ARG A 275 -9.99 -22.97 -17.01
C ARG A 275 -10.98 -23.19 -15.89
N VAL A 276 -11.26 -22.12 -15.14
CA VAL A 276 -12.15 -22.13 -13.97
C VAL A 276 -13.37 -21.27 -14.26
N THR A 277 -14.56 -21.86 -14.20
CA THR A 277 -15.81 -21.12 -14.36
C THR A 277 -16.16 -20.35 -13.08
N CYS A 278 -16.86 -19.23 -13.20
CA CYS A 278 -17.21 -18.38 -12.07
C CYS A 278 -18.60 -17.77 -12.18
N GLY A 279 -19.21 -17.58 -11.02
CA GLY A 279 -20.39 -16.74 -10.88
C GLY A 279 -20.05 -15.25 -10.98
N LEU A 280 -18.96 -14.85 -10.31
CA LEU A 280 -18.51 -13.47 -10.17
C LEU A 280 -16.97 -13.39 -10.04
N VAL A 281 -16.39 -12.28 -10.50
CA VAL A 281 -14.97 -11.95 -10.35
C VAL A 281 -14.80 -10.65 -9.58
N VAL A 282 -13.89 -10.63 -8.61
CA VAL A 282 -13.45 -9.40 -7.93
C VAL A 282 -11.99 -9.12 -8.28
N ASN A 283 -11.73 -7.96 -8.87
CA ASN A 283 -10.37 -7.49 -9.14
C ASN A 283 -9.80 -6.79 -7.90
N CYS A 284 -8.89 -7.46 -7.19
CA CYS A 284 -8.15 -6.95 -6.01
C CYS A 284 -6.64 -6.87 -6.28
N THR A 285 -6.23 -6.66 -7.54
CA THR A 285 -4.82 -6.82 -7.95
C THR A 285 -3.95 -5.56 -7.73
N GLY A 286 -4.46 -4.56 -6.98
CA GLY A 286 -3.72 -3.36 -6.61
C GLY A 286 -3.05 -2.67 -7.81
N PRO A 287 -1.73 -2.42 -7.79
CA PRO A 287 -1.04 -1.77 -8.90
C PRO A 287 -1.19 -2.46 -10.27
N ARG A 288 -1.57 -3.74 -10.31
CA ARG A 288 -1.82 -4.51 -11.54
C ARG A 288 -3.28 -4.46 -12.00
N ALA A 289 -4.11 -3.62 -11.39
CA ALA A 289 -5.55 -3.53 -11.65
C ALA A 289 -5.90 -3.41 -13.13
N VAL A 290 -5.19 -2.53 -13.85
CA VAL A 290 -5.38 -2.32 -15.29
C VAL A 290 -5.04 -3.57 -16.10
N LYS A 291 -3.93 -4.27 -15.76
CA LYS A 291 -3.57 -5.51 -16.43
C LYS A 291 -4.70 -6.54 -16.34
N THR A 292 -5.26 -6.71 -15.15
CA THR A 292 -6.36 -7.64 -14.90
C THR A 292 -7.66 -7.20 -15.57
N ALA A 293 -8.03 -5.92 -15.50
CA ALA A 293 -9.23 -5.39 -16.16
C ALA A 293 -9.18 -5.57 -17.68
N ARG A 294 -8.02 -5.35 -18.29
CA ARG A 294 -7.82 -5.52 -19.75
C ARG A 294 -8.02 -6.97 -20.22
N LEU A 295 -7.79 -7.97 -19.36
CA LEU A 295 -8.13 -9.35 -19.68
C LEU A 295 -9.64 -9.55 -19.89
N ALA A 296 -10.47 -8.72 -19.25
CA ALA A 296 -11.93 -8.69 -19.40
C ALA A 296 -12.39 -7.68 -20.48
N GLY A 297 -11.46 -7.03 -21.19
CA GLY A 297 -11.78 -5.97 -22.17
C GLY A 297 -12.26 -4.68 -21.52
N LEU A 298 -11.83 -4.40 -20.29
CA LEU A 298 -12.13 -3.19 -19.51
C LEU A 298 -10.85 -2.38 -19.30
N ASP A 299 -10.98 -1.08 -19.04
CA ASP A 299 -9.83 -0.21 -18.73
C ASP A 299 -10.09 0.58 -17.45
N LEU A 300 -9.02 1.00 -16.78
CA LEU A 300 -9.06 1.76 -15.52
C LEU A 300 -8.00 2.87 -15.56
N PRO A 301 -8.28 4.06 -15.00
CA PRO A 301 -7.27 5.11 -14.84
C PRO A 301 -6.38 4.84 -13.61
N VAL A 302 -5.80 3.65 -13.51
CA VAL A 302 -4.99 3.24 -12.36
C VAL A 302 -3.58 2.92 -12.84
N GLU A 303 -2.59 3.51 -12.21
CA GLU A 303 -1.19 3.34 -12.54
C GLU A 303 -0.37 2.93 -11.31
N PRO A 304 0.65 2.06 -11.45
CA PRO A 304 1.63 1.84 -10.41
C PRO A 304 2.50 3.09 -10.24
N ARG A 305 2.51 3.67 -9.06
CA ARG A 305 3.34 4.84 -8.69
C ARG A 305 4.27 4.44 -7.55
N LYS A 306 5.54 4.79 -7.65
CA LYS A 306 6.55 4.42 -6.65
C LYS A 306 6.50 5.36 -5.45
N ARG A 307 6.63 4.80 -4.25
CA ARG A 307 6.75 5.54 -2.98
C ARG A 307 7.93 5.03 -2.21
N TYR A 308 8.71 5.95 -1.67
CA TYR A 308 9.91 5.64 -0.90
C TYR A 308 9.64 5.79 0.57
N THR A 309 10.13 4.84 1.35
CA THR A 309 10.07 4.85 2.81
C THR A 309 11.48 4.67 3.37
N PHE A 310 11.80 5.45 4.39
CA PHE A 310 13.10 5.49 5.04
C PHE A 310 12.91 5.36 6.55
N ILE A 311 13.69 4.48 7.19
CA ILE A 311 13.79 4.36 8.64
C ILE A 311 15.12 4.96 9.08
N PHE A 312 15.07 5.85 10.05
CA PHE A 312 16.27 6.51 10.55
C PHE A 312 16.31 6.57 12.07
N ASP A 313 17.53 6.67 12.60
CA ASP A 313 17.85 6.87 14.01
C ASP A 313 18.30 8.32 14.21
N ALA A 314 17.87 8.97 15.27
CA ALA A 314 18.29 10.33 15.60
C ALA A 314 19.28 10.31 16.77
N GLU A 315 20.36 11.10 16.68
CA GLU A 315 21.32 11.24 17.77
C GLU A 315 20.67 11.82 19.02
N GLN A 316 19.72 12.74 18.83
CA GLN A 316 18.91 13.33 19.89
C GLN A 316 17.43 12.97 19.65
N PRO A 317 16.93 11.88 20.28
CA PRO A 317 15.53 11.50 20.16
C PRO A 317 14.59 12.59 20.70
N LEU A 318 13.39 12.67 20.13
CA LEU A 318 12.36 13.56 20.62
C LEU A 318 11.84 13.07 21.98
N GLU A 319 11.43 14.01 22.85
CA GLU A 319 10.91 13.72 24.19
C GLU A 319 9.52 13.07 24.18
N ARG A 320 8.83 13.15 23.06
CA ARG A 320 7.51 12.55 22.83
C ARG A 320 7.37 12.06 21.39
N ASP A 321 6.38 11.21 21.15
CA ASP A 321 6.09 10.71 19.80
C ASP A 321 5.81 11.85 18.82
N LEU A 322 6.38 11.72 17.64
CA LEU A 322 6.14 12.55 16.48
C LEU A 322 4.85 12.07 15.80
N PRO A 323 3.78 12.89 15.72
CA PRO A 323 2.62 12.58 14.90
C PRO A 323 3.06 12.31 13.45
N LEU A 324 2.26 11.53 12.70
CA LEU A 324 2.50 11.44 11.26
C LEU A 324 2.28 12.82 10.65
N THR A 325 3.37 13.53 10.48
CA THR A 325 3.42 14.91 10.01
C THR A 325 3.53 14.92 8.50
N ILE A 326 2.59 15.59 7.84
CA ILE A 326 2.60 15.84 6.41
C ILE A 326 3.09 17.28 6.21
N ASP A 327 4.31 17.39 5.74
CA ASP A 327 4.94 18.66 5.41
C ASP A 327 4.39 19.21 4.08
N PRO A 328 4.27 20.53 3.89
CA PRO A 328 3.82 21.11 2.61
C PRO A 328 4.64 20.67 1.38
N SER A 329 5.89 20.26 1.58
CA SER A 329 6.76 19.69 0.53
C SER A 329 6.34 18.29 0.05
N GLY A 330 5.36 17.64 0.71
CA GLY A 330 4.97 16.25 0.48
C GLY A 330 5.82 15.21 1.21
N VAL A 331 6.88 15.62 1.91
CA VAL A 331 7.60 14.72 2.82
C VAL A 331 6.75 14.47 4.04
N HIS A 332 6.63 13.21 4.44
CA HIS A 332 5.95 12.83 5.69
C HIS A 332 6.93 12.12 6.63
N MET A 333 6.66 12.24 7.93
CA MET A 333 7.52 11.68 8.98
C MET A 333 6.71 11.31 10.21
N ARG A 334 7.12 10.28 10.96
CA ARG A 334 6.50 9.87 12.22
C ARG A 334 7.45 9.09 13.14
N SER A 335 7.07 8.91 14.39
CA SER A 335 7.71 7.92 15.27
C SER A 335 7.51 6.49 14.78
N GLU A 336 8.55 5.64 14.92
CA GLU A 336 8.56 4.21 14.59
C GLU A 336 9.26 3.43 15.71
N GLY A 337 8.58 3.22 16.81
CA GLY A 337 9.18 2.70 18.03
C GLY A 337 10.31 3.62 18.52
N ARG A 338 11.54 3.09 18.63
CA ARG A 338 12.71 3.92 18.98
C ARG A 338 13.28 4.71 17.80
N TYR A 339 12.83 4.40 16.58
CA TYR A 339 13.26 5.03 15.35
C TYR A 339 12.22 6.03 14.85
N TYR A 340 12.50 6.60 13.69
CA TYR A 340 11.56 7.41 12.94
C TYR A 340 11.42 6.86 11.53
N LEU A 341 10.26 7.11 10.95
CA LEU A 341 9.95 6.79 9.57
C LEU A 341 9.72 8.08 8.80
N ALA A 342 10.27 8.17 7.60
CA ALA A 342 9.94 9.23 6.65
C ALA A 342 9.66 8.64 5.28
N GLY A 343 8.91 9.37 4.46
CA GLY A 343 8.64 9.02 3.08
C GLY A 343 8.25 10.22 2.26
N CYS A 344 8.24 10.04 0.95
CA CYS A 344 7.76 11.04 0.00
C CYS A 344 7.43 10.40 -1.35
N PRO A 345 6.61 11.05 -2.19
CA PRO A 345 6.62 10.81 -3.62
C PRO A 345 7.91 11.36 -4.24
N PRO A 346 8.38 10.84 -5.40
CA PRO A 346 9.40 11.51 -6.21
C PRO A 346 8.84 12.85 -6.72
N ASP A 347 9.72 13.79 -7.13
CA ASP A 347 9.30 15.09 -7.66
C ASP A 347 8.56 14.93 -8.99
N GLU A 348 9.09 14.10 -9.88
CA GLU A 348 8.36 13.56 -11.01
C GLU A 348 7.77 12.21 -10.60
N ASP A 349 6.45 12.08 -10.66
CA ASP A 349 5.72 10.88 -10.22
C ASP A 349 5.11 10.12 -11.43
N PRO A 350 5.95 9.56 -12.34
CA PRO A 350 5.46 8.79 -13.47
C PRO A 350 4.95 7.41 -13.07
N ALA A 351 4.15 6.81 -13.95
CA ALA A 351 3.88 5.39 -13.88
C ALA A 351 5.18 4.58 -14.02
N VAL A 352 5.31 3.53 -13.22
CA VAL A 352 6.48 2.63 -13.24
C VAL A 352 6.10 1.24 -13.71
N ALA A 353 7.09 0.41 -14.04
CA ALA A 353 6.84 -1.00 -14.32
C ALA A 353 6.38 -1.73 -13.04
N TYR A 354 5.54 -2.76 -13.20
CA TYR A 354 4.94 -3.52 -12.07
C TYR A 354 5.94 -4.24 -11.17
N ASP A 355 7.18 -4.42 -11.61
CA ASP A 355 8.27 -5.09 -10.93
C ASP A 355 9.46 -4.14 -10.65
N ASP A 356 9.29 -2.85 -10.88
CA ASP A 356 10.31 -1.84 -10.58
C ASP A 356 10.24 -1.39 -9.11
N PHE A 357 10.99 -2.08 -8.26
CA PHE A 357 11.21 -1.74 -6.84
C PHE A 357 12.61 -1.17 -6.59
N ILE A 358 13.30 -0.73 -7.65
CA ILE A 358 14.62 -0.10 -7.53
C ILE A 358 14.46 1.23 -6.79
N GLN A 359 15.27 1.42 -5.76
CA GLN A 359 15.26 2.64 -4.95
C GLN A 359 16.18 3.70 -5.55
N ASP A 360 15.68 4.92 -5.61
CA ASP A 360 16.52 6.10 -5.80
C ASP A 360 16.99 6.61 -4.44
N HIS A 361 18.24 6.33 -4.12
CA HIS A 361 18.84 6.74 -2.85
C HIS A 361 19.20 8.23 -2.80
N SER A 362 19.24 8.93 -3.94
CA SER A 362 19.50 10.38 -3.97
C SER A 362 18.38 11.16 -3.30
N ILE A 363 17.15 10.70 -3.40
CA ILE A 363 15.95 11.32 -2.79
C ILE A 363 16.14 11.52 -1.27
N TRP A 364 16.81 10.59 -0.58
CA TRP A 364 17.09 10.75 0.83
C TRP A 364 17.98 11.97 1.12
N GLN A 365 19.06 12.14 0.36
CA GLN A 365 20.03 13.19 0.58
C GLN A 365 19.59 14.55 0.03
N GLU A 366 18.89 14.54 -1.11
CA GLU A 366 18.57 15.76 -1.85
C GLU A 366 17.22 16.36 -1.42
N LYS A 367 16.29 15.53 -0.95
CA LYS A 367 14.94 15.99 -0.59
C LYS A 367 14.56 15.67 0.86
N VAL A 368 14.57 14.39 1.26
CA VAL A 368 13.95 13.96 2.52
C VAL A 368 14.70 14.51 3.73
N TRP A 369 16.01 14.22 3.85
CA TRP A 369 16.78 14.67 5.01
C TRP A 369 16.82 16.20 5.18
N PRO A 370 17.06 17.02 4.16
CA PRO A 370 17.01 18.49 4.30
C PRO A 370 15.67 19.00 4.86
N ILE A 371 14.55 18.43 4.41
CA ILE A 371 13.21 18.82 4.87
C ILE A 371 12.99 18.36 6.32
N LEU A 372 13.41 17.14 6.67
CA LEU A 372 13.34 16.64 8.04
C LEU A 372 14.10 17.56 9.00
N ALA A 373 15.35 17.92 8.67
CA ALA A 373 16.21 18.79 9.47
C ALA A 373 15.63 20.22 9.59
N ALA A 374 15.06 20.74 8.50
CA ALA A 374 14.42 22.06 8.52
C ALA A 374 13.17 22.08 9.41
N ARG A 375 12.36 21.02 9.37
CA ARG A 375 11.11 20.94 10.14
C ARG A 375 11.32 20.54 11.60
N VAL A 376 12.26 19.67 11.88
CA VAL A 376 12.62 19.18 13.23
C VAL A 376 14.14 19.29 13.39
N PRO A 377 14.66 20.37 14.00
CA PRO A 377 16.12 20.63 14.06
C PRO A 377 16.95 19.50 14.68
N GLN A 378 16.39 18.68 15.60
CA GLN A 378 17.06 17.49 16.13
C GLN A 378 17.37 16.44 15.03
N PHE A 379 16.71 16.50 13.89
CA PHE A 379 16.94 15.58 12.76
C PHE A 379 18.07 16.05 11.81
N GLU A 380 18.84 17.07 12.17
CA GLU A 380 20.08 17.40 11.49
C GLU A 380 21.12 16.26 11.65
N ALA A 381 21.18 15.64 12.84
CA ALA A 381 22.09 14.54 13.15
C ALA A 381 21.32 13.19 13.19
N ILE A 382 21.14 12.60 12.01
CA ILE A 382 20.41 11.33 11.86
C ILE A 382 21.19 10.30 11.05
N LYS A 383 20.85 9.03 11.26
CA LYS A 383 21.44 7.89 10.55
C LYS A 383 20.36 7.06 9.87
N LEU A 384 20.43 6.95 8.56
CA LEU A 384 19.58 6.03 7.81
C LEU A 384 19.87 4.58 8.22
N VAL A 385 18.82 3.87 8.65
CA VAL A 385 18.87 2.47 9.14
C VAL A 385 18.39 1.49 8.07
N ASN A 386 17.28 1.83 7.40
CA ASN A 386 16.66 0.98 6.37
C ASN A 386 15.89 1.84 5.38
N SER A 387 15.62 1.29 4.20
CA SER A 387 14.73 1.92 3.22
C SER A 387 14.14 0.88 2.29
N TRP A 388 12.98 1.20 1.71
CA TRP A 388 12.35 0.38 0.66
C TRP A 388 11.53 1.26 -0.27
N ALA A 389 11.17 0.70 -1.43
CA ALA A 389 10.20 1.26 -2.35
C ALA A 389 8.97 0.35 -2.41
N GLY A 390 7.79 0.94 -2.39
CA GLY A 390 6.52 0.26 -2.59
C GLY A 390 5.75 0.89 -3.75
N HIS A 391 4.67 0.22 -4.19
CA HIS A 391 3.82 0.76 -5.25
C HIS A 391 2.45 1.15 -4.68
N TYR A 392 1.99 2.36 -5.05
CA TYR A 392 0.59 2.72 -4.98
C TYR A 392 -0.15 2.25 -6.24
N ASP A 393 -1.39 1.86 -6.09
CA ASP A 393 -2.37 1.74 -7.17
C ASP A 393 -3.06 3.10 -7.34
N TYR A 394 -2.37 4.00 -8.07
CA TYR A 394 -2.74 5.39 -8.14
C TYR A 394 -3.84 5.64 -9.17
N ASN A 395 -5.00 6.12 -8.73
CA ASN A 395 -6.08 6.53 -9.61
C ASN A 395 -5.82 7.95 -10.14
N THR A 396 -5.49 8.05 -11.41
CA THR A 396 -5.15 9.32 -12.06
C THR A 396 -6.35 10.23 -12.35
N PHE A 397 -7.58 9.70 -12.23
CA PHE A 397 -8.79 10.45 -12.49
C PHE A 397 -9.20 11.37 -11.34
N ASP A 398 -9.23 10.81 -10.11
CA ASP A 398 -9.72 11.56 -8.96
C ASP A 398 -9.04 11.17 -7.63
N GLN A 399 -7.99 10.34 -7.67
CA GLN A 399 -7.21 9.90 -6.51
C GLN A 399 -8.05 9.16 -5.45
N ASN A 400 -9.19 8.62 -5.85
CA ASN A 400 -10.11 7.90 -5.00
C ASN A 400 -10.39 6.50 -5.55
N ALA A 401 -10.77 5.56 -4.69
CA ALA A 401 -10.93 4.17 -5.05
C ALA A 401 -12.02 3.95 -6.12
N ILE A 402 -11.90 2.85 -6.87
CA ILE A 402 -12.93 2.34 -7.79
C ILE A 402 -13.47 1.06 -7.16
N ILE A 403 -14.75 1.06 -6.77
CA ILE A 403 -15.34 0.00 -5.96
C ILE A 403 -16.68 -0.43 -6.56
N GLY A 404 -16.97 -1.74 -6.45
CA GLY A 404 -18.24 -2.31 -6.86
C GLY A 404 -18.29 -2.78 -8.31
N PRO A 405 -19.47 -3.11 -8.83
CA PRO A 405 -19.63 -3.72 -10.13
C PRO A 405 -19.34 -2.74 -11.26
N HIS A 406 -18.86 -3.28 -12.38
CA HIS A 406 -18.85 -2.55 -13.63
C HIS A 406 -20.26 -2.55 -14.24
N HIS A 407 -20.81 -1.39 -14.54
CA HIS A 407 -22.20 -1.24 -14.99
C HIS A 407 -22.58 -1.98 -16.29
N LYS A 408 -21.58 -2.32 -17.14
CA LYS A 408 -21.78 -3.12 -18.37
C LYS A 408 -21.33 -4.58 -18.24
N VAL A 409 -20.71 -4.96 -17.11
CA VAL A 409 -20.23 -6.32 -16.82
C VAL A 409 -20.51 -6.61 -15.36
N GLU A 410 -21.78 -6.85 -15.06
CA GLU A 410 -22.32 -6.86 -13.70
C GLU A 410 -21.65 -7.83 -12.72
N ASN A 411 -21.06 -8.91 -13.23
CA ASN A 411 -20.32 -9.88 -12.44
C ASN A 411 -18.80 -9.67 -12.43
N PHE A 412 -18.33 -8.45 -12.77
CA PHE A 412 -16.95 -8.03 -12.57
C PHE A 412 -16.90 -6.83 -11.62
N LEU A 413 -16.38 -7.05 -10.43
CA LEU A 413 -16.29 -6.04 -9.38
C LEU A 413 -14.86 -5.52 -9.23
N PHE A 414 -14.75 -4.26 -8.82
CA PHE A 414 -13.49 -3.59 -8.56
C PHE A 414 -13.27 -3.36 -7.07
N ALA A 415 -12.01 -3.48 -6.64
CA ALA A 415 -11.44 -2.97 -5.40
C ALA A 415 -10.05 -2.45 -5.73
N ASN A 416 -9.96 -1.29 -6.38
CA ASN A 416 -8.75 -0.79 -7.00
C ASN A 416 -8.59 0.73 -6.87
N GLY A 417 -7.38 1.24 -7.10
CA GLY A 417 -7.12 2.68 -7.26
C GLY A 417 -7.15 3.47 -5.94
N PHE A 418 -6.63 2.91 -4.87
CA PHE A 418 -6.70 3.49 -3.52
C PHE A 418 -5.72 4.64 -3.26
N SER A 419 -4.80 4.91 -4.17
CA SER A 419 -3.93 6.10 -4.16
C SER A 419 -3.22 6.35 -2.83
N GLY A 420 -2.78 5.28 -2.14
CA GLY A 420 -1.99 5.34 -0.91
C GLY A 420 -2.76 5.22 0.41
N HIS A 421 -4.09 5.28 0.41
CA HIS A 421 -4.86 5.14 1.65
C HIS A 421 -5.62 3.80 1.77
N GLY A 422 -5.24 2.83 0.95
CA GLY A 422 -5.95 1.55 0.85
C GLY A 422 -5.93 0.70 2.10
N LEU A 423 -4.80 0.57 2.80
CA LEU A 423 -4.71 -0.35 3.93
C LEU A 423 -5.75 -0.04 5.02
N GLN A 424 -5.87 1.22 5.43
CA GLN A 424 -6.81 1.66 6.46
C GLN A 424 -8.29 1.50 6.04
N GLN A 425 -8.58 1.49 4.75
CA GLN A 425 -9.94 1.37 4.21
C GLN A 425 -10.36 -0.08 3.99
N SER A 426 -9.42 -1.02 4.01
CA SER A 426 -9.60 -2.39 3.51
C SER A 426 -10.76 -3.14 4.17
N MET A 427 -10.97 -2.99 5.48
CA MET A 427 -12.00 -3.74 6.20
C MET A 427 -13.41 -3.21 5.89
N ALA A 428 -13.59 -1.91 5.77
CA ALA A 428 -14.86 -1.31 5.37
C ALA A 428 -15.22 -1.66 3.91
N ILE A 429 -14.26 -1.57 3.01
CA ILE A 429 -14.46 -1.88 1.59
C ILE A 429 -14.73 -3.36 1.38
N GLY A 430 -13.96 -4.24 2.04
CA GLY A 430 -14.21 -5.69 1.98
C GLY A 430 -15.60 -6.06 2.47
N ARG A 431 -16.07 -5.42 3.57
CA ARG A 431 -17.43 -5.56 4.07
C ARG A 431 -18.46 -5.14 3.03
N GLY A 432 -18.32 -3.94 2.49
CA GLY A 432 -19.28 -3.43 1.50
C GLY A 432 -19.34 -4.29 0.24
N LEU A 433 -18.21 -4.80 -0.26
CA LEU A 433 -18.19 -5.72 -1.40
C LEU A 433 -18.82 -7.07 -1.05
N ALA A 434 -18.59 -7.60 0.14
CA ALA A 434 -19.25 -8.83 0.60
C ALA A 434 -20.77 -8.63 0.70
N GLU A 435 -21.22 -7.51 1.29
CA GLU A 435 -22.65 -7.15 1.32
C GLU A 435 -23.23 -7.06 -0.09
N PHE A 436 -22.54 -6.42 -1.02
CA PHE A 436 -23.01 -6.31 -2.40
C PHE A 436 -23.10 -7.67 -3.09
N ILE A 437 -22.12 -8.55 -2.88
CA ILE A 437 -22.11 -9.90 -3.45
C ILE A 437 -23.24 -10.75 -2.87
N ALA A 438 -23.45 -10.69 -1.56
CA ALA A 438 -24.47 -11.50 -0.88
C ALA A 438 -25.91 -10.99 -1.07
N TYR A 439 -26.09 -9.67 -1.16
CA TYR A 439 -27.42 -9.05 -1.11
C TYR A 439 -27.77 -8.14 -2.29
N GLY A 440 -26.84 -7.88 -3.20
CA GLY A 440 -27.02 -6.96 -4.32
C GLY A 440 -27.01 -5.47 -3.94
N ALA A 441 -26.63 -5.12 -2.71
CA ALA A 441 -26.61 -3.74 -2.21
C ALA A 441 -25.62 -3.55 -1.07
N TYR A 442 -25.06 -2.34 -0.92
CA TYR A 442 -24.33 -1.91 0.28
C TYR A 442 -25.32 -1.71 1.42
N ARG A 443 -25.00 -2.22 2.60
CA ARG A 443 -25.91 -2.21 3.76
C ARG A 443 -25.38 -1.39 4.95
N SER A 444 -24.05 -1.30 5.10
CA SER A 444 -23.39 -0.62 6.22
C SER A 444 -22.93 0.78 5.85
N ILE A 445 -22.16 0.90 4.80
CA ILE A 445 -21.64 2.17 4.26
C ILE A 445 -21.98 2.21 2.78
N ASP A 446 -22.60 3.28 2.31
CA ASP A 446 -22.86 3.46 0.88
C ASP A 446 -21.57 3.75 0.13
N LEU A 447 -21.11 2.77 -0.66
CA LEU A 447 -19.92 2.88 -1.50
C LEU A 447 -20.23 3.27 -2.94
N SER A 448 -21.49 3.59 -3.27
CA SER A 448 -21.89 3.99 -4.62
C SER A 448 -21.14 5.22 -5.17
N PRO A 449 -20.68 6.20 -4.35
CA PRO A 449 -19.86 7.29 -4.87
C PRO A 449 -18.55 6.85 -5.53
N PHE A 450 -18.05 5.64 -5.21
CA PHE A 450 -16.84 5.07 -5.79
C PHE A 450 -17.08 4.26 -7.06
N ALA A 451 -18.33 4.18 -7.55
CA ALA A 451 -18.68 3.39 -8.71
C ALA A 451 -17.91 3.82 -9.98
N TYR A 452 -17.62 2.83 -10.85
CA TYR A 452 -16.87 3.04 -12.09
C TYR A 452 -17.53 4.05 -13.04
N GLU A 453 -18.86 4.14 -13.04
CA GLU A 453 -19.62 5.05 -13.90
C GLU A 453 -19.22 6.53 -13.77
N ARG A 454 -18.70 6.95 -12.61
CA ARG A 454 -18.22 8.33 -12.42
C ARG A 454 -17.06 8.67 -13.39
N ILE A 455 -16.25 7.67 -13.73
CA ILE A 455 -15.11 7.81 -14.65
C ILE A 455 -15.63 8.01 -16.08
N GLU A 456 -16.53 7.13 -16.55
CA GLU A 456 -17.13 7.27 -17.88
C GLU A 456 -17.93 8.58 -18.04
N ASN A 457 -18.59 9.02 -16.97
CA ASN A 457 -19.38 10.25 -16.94
C ASN A 457 -18.53 11.52 -16.74
N GLY A 458 -17.21 11.40 -16.54
CA GLY A 458 -16.34 12.55 -16.28
C GLY A 458 -16.69 13.31 -15.00
N LYS A 459 -17.23 12.62 -13.97
CA LYS A 459 -17.64 13.21 -12.69
C LYS A 459 -16.70 12.77 -11.56
N PRO A 460 -15.57 13.45 -11.34
CA PRO A 460 -14.59 13.04 -10.36
C PRO A 460 -15.14 13.16 -8.93
N PHE A 461 -14.81 12.18 -8.10
CA PHE A 461 -15.02 12.17 -6.65
C PHE A 461 -13.68 12.44 -5.96
N ILE A 462 -13.20 13.68 -6.06
CA ILE A 462 -11.83 14.04 -5.69
C ILE A 462 -11.61 13.91 -4.18
N GLU A 463 -10.56 13.20 -3.77
CA GLU A 463 -10.00 13.28 -2.42
C GLU A 463 -8.79 14.22 -2.42
N LYS A 464 -8.84 15.28 -1.59
CA LYS A 464 -7.77 16.29 -1.53
C LYS A 464 -6.63 15.91 -0.57
N ALA A 465 -6.90 15.02 0.38
CA ALA A 465 -5.93 14.60 1.41
C ALA A 465 -5.17 13.34 0.96
N VAL A 466 -4.54 13.37 -0.22
CA VAL A 466 -3.65 12.31 -0.71
C VAL A 466 -2.20 12.65 -0.36
N ILE A 467 -1.39 11.63 0.03
CA ILE A 467 -0.02 11.76 0.50
C ILE A 467 0.92 11.06 -0.49
#